data_cf964e472a0af81df09a0ee258f56d67
#
_entry.id   cf964e472a0af81df09a0ee258f56d67
#
_cell.length_a   1.000
_cell.length_b   1.000
_cell.length_c   1.000
_cell.angle_alpha   90.00
_cell.angle_beta   90.00
_cell.angle_gamma   90.00
#
_symmetry.space_group_name_H-M   'P 1'
#
loop_
_entity.id
_entity.type
_entity.pdbx_description
1 polymer ?
#
loop_
_entity_poly.entity_id
_entity_poly.type
_entity_poly.pdbx_seq_one_letter_code
_entity_poly.pdbx_strand_id
1 'polypeptide(L)'
;MGRGSLKSAPRVMSLNDVSFIPRFEYGDQAQVASLCGADDGSKLGVGLVRLTSANIPWTIKYDEFVLVLEGRFTVLIEAEELSASAMEAIWLPAGTELTYKSDKALLLYAIHPTDWATRAST
;
A
#
# COMPACT_ATOMS: atom_id res chain seq x y z
N MET A 1 -7.26 3.76 -33.23
CA MET A 1 -6.51 3.00 -32.57
C MET A 1 -6.41 3.27 -31.12
N GLY A 2 -6.32 2.42 -30.45
CA GLY A 2 -6.47 2.41 -29.07
C GLY A 2 -5.80 3.48 -28.23
N ARG A 3 -6.17 4.69 -28.44
CA ARG A 3 -5.67 5.73 -27.56
C ARG A 3 -6.07 5.46 -26.13
N GLY A 4 -7.22 4.84 -25.94
CA GLY A 4 -7.66 4.46 -24.60
C GLY A 4 -6.67 3.56 -23.88
N SER A 5 -5.87 2.81 -24.64
CA SER A 5 -4.89 1.93 -24.02
C SER A 5 -3.70 2.70 -23.44
N LEU A 6 -3.63 4.01 -23.70
CA LEU A 6 -2.54 4.83 -23.20
C LEU A 6 -2.64 5.14 -21.71
N LYS A 7 -3.68 4.60 -21.01
CA LYS A 7 -3.69 4.67 -19.55
C LYS A 7 -2.40 4.12 -18.96
N SER A 8 -1.84 3.12 -19.59
CA SER A 8 -0.62 2.50 -19.11
C SER A 8 0.63 3.04 -19.82
N ALA A 9 0.51 4.19 -20.46
CA ALA A 9 1.65 4.81 -21.12
C ALA A 9 2.71 5.21 -20.10
N PRO A 10 3.99 5.15 -20.49
CA PRO A 10 5.06 5.61 -19.62
C PRO A 10 4.82 7.06 -19.22
N ARG A 11 5.08 7.35 -17.95
CA ARG A 11 4.86 8.70 -17.45
C ARG A 11 5.66 8.95 -16.18
N VAL A 12 5.88 10.22 -15.89
CA VAL A 12 6.49 10.64 -14.63
C VAL A 12 5.37 11.06 -13.68
N MET A 13 5.48 10.65 -12.43
CA MET A 13 4.52 11.03 -11.39
C MET A 13 5.26 11.79 -10.31
N SER A 14 4.73 12.95 -9.92
CA SER A 14 5.28 13.69 -8.80
C SER A 14 4.53 13.29 -7.54
N LEU A 15 5.26 12.77 -6.55
CA LEU A 15 4.64 12.30 -5.32
C LEU A 15 4.15 13.47 -4.44
N ASN A 16 4.58 14.68 -4.77
CA ASN A 16 4.11 15.87 -4.04
C ASN A 16 2.72 16.32 -4.47
N ASP A 17 2.26 15.83 -5.62
CA ASP A 17 0.99 16.28 -6.19
C ASP A 17 -0.15 15.27 -6.07
N VAL A 18 0.07 14.19 -5.32
CA VAL A 18 -0.96 13.16 -5.19
C VAL A 18 -2.01 13.54 -4.18
N SER A 19 -3.21 13.03 -4.38
CA SER A 19 -4.34 13.25 -3.46
C SER A 19 -4.56 11.98 -2.65
N PHE A 20 -4.58 12.14 -1.34
CA PHE A 20 -4.83 11.02 -0.45
C PHE A 20 -6.31 10.90 -0.14
N ILE A 21 -6.81 9.67 -0.10
CA ILE A 21 -8.19 9.39 0.30
C ILE A 21 -8.18 8.43 1.47
N PRO A 22 -9.22 8.46 2.34
CA PRO A 22 -9.30 7.55 3.47
C PRO A 22 -9.34 6.10 3.00
N ARG A 23 -8.67 5.22 3.75
CA ARG A 23 -8.67 3.80 3.42
C ARG A 23 -9.79 3.10 4.18
N PHE A 24 -10.89 2.81 3.47
CA PHE A 24 -12.03 2.10 4.02
C PHE A 24 -12.47 2.69 5.38
N GLU A 25 -12.72 1.81 6.35
CA GLU A 25 -13.16 2.23 7.68
C GLU A 25 -12.03 2.80 8.54
N TYR A 26 -10.79 2.77 8.04
CA TYR A 26 -9.63 3.24 8.79
C TYR A 26 -9.16 4.61 8.33
N GLY A 27 -10.08 5.43 7.82
CA GLY A 27 -9.73 6.73 7.26
C GLY A 27 -8.96 7.66 8.18
N ASP A 28 -9.20 7.56 9.49
CA ASP A 28 -8.48 8.38 10.47
C ASP A 28 -7.04 7.90 10.66
N GLN A 29 -6.78 6.65 10.37
CA GLN A 29 -5.47 6.03 10.62
C GLN A 29 -4.66 5.85 9.35
N ALA A 30 -5.32 5.69 8.21
CA ALA A 30 -4.62 5.42 6.96
C ALA A 30 -5.29 6.15 5.80
N GLN A 31 -4.47 6.84 5.01
CA GLN A 31 -4.91 7.53 3.80
C GLN A 31 -4.02 7.07 2.66
N VAL A 32 -4.62 6.82 1.51
CA VAL A 32 -3.97 6.16 0.38
C VAL A 32 -4.03 7.03 -0.86
N ALA A 33 -2.94 7.08 -1.60
CA ALA A 33 -2.89 7.71 -2.91
C ALA A 33 -2.37 6.68 -3.91
N SER A 34 -3.24 6.21 -4.79
CA SER A 34 -2.84 5.23 -5.81
C SER A 34 -2.02 5.92 -6.90
N LEU A 35 -0.92 5.31 -7.29
CA LEU A 35 -0.07 5.83 -8.36
C LEU A 35 -0.31 5.07 -9.67
N CYS A 36 -0.46 3.76 -9.59
CA CYS A 36 -0.79 2.94 -10.76
C CYS A 36 -1.41 1.64 -10.26
N GLY A 37 -2.13 0.97 -11.13
CA GLY A 37 -2.78 -0.27 -10.75
C GLY A 37 -3.82 -0.71 -11.76
N ALA A 38 -5.00 -1.11 -11.26
CA ALA A 38 -6.06 -1.68 -12.09
C ALA A 38 -6.49 -0.76 -13.22
N ASP A 39 -6.53 0.55 -12.97
CA ASP A 39 -6.91 1.52 -13.99
C ASP A 39 -5.93 1.55 -15.16
N ASP A 40 -4.72 1.08 -14.95
CA ASP A 40 -3.71 0.96 -15.99
C ASP A 40 -3.75 -0.40 -16.69
N GLY A 41 -4.68 -1.25 -16.27
CA GLY A 41 -4.74 -2.62 -16.76
C GLY A 41 -3.66 -3.50 -16.14
N SER A 42 -3.11 -3.11 -15.02
CA SER A 42 -2.00 -3.81 -14.38
C SER A 42 -2.47 -4.59 -13.16
N LYS A 43 -1.82 -5.71 -12.90
CA LYS A 43 -2.02 -6.45 -11.64
C LYS A 43 -1.05 -5.98 -10.56
N LEU A 44 -0.06 -5.19 -10.93
CA LEU A 44 0.81 -4.53 -9.98
C LEU A 44 0.16 -3.22 -9.56
N GLY A 45 -0.09 -3.06 -8.27
CA GLY A 45 -0.62 -1.82 -7.73
C GLY A 45 0.44 -1.14 -6.88
N VAL A 46 0.67 0.15 -7.12
CA VAL A 46 1.65 0.93 -6.38
C VAL A 46 1.00 2.21 -5.91
N GLY A 47 1.30 2.61 -4.69
CA GLY A 47 0.78 3.85 -4.16
C GLY A 47 1.51 4.29 -2.92
N LEU A 48 1.00 5.37 -2.34
CA LEU A 48 1.51 5.90 -1.08
C LEU A 48 0.47 5.71 0.01
N VAL A 49 0.94 5.49 1.23
CA VAL A 49 0.08 5.42 2.41
C VAL A 49 0.63 6.37 3.46
N ARG A 50 -0.25 7.18 4.01
CA ARG A 50 0.07 8.01 5.16
C ARG A 50 -0.60 7.38 6.37
N LEU A 51 0.19 7.06 7.39
CA LEU A 51 -0.32 6.48 8.63
C LEU A 51 -0.24 7.50 9.76
N THR A 52 -1.26 7.51 10.61
CA THR A 52 -1.32 8.38 11.79
C THR A 52 -1.94 7.60 12.94
N SER A 53 -1.18 7.42 14.00
CA SER A 53 -1.63 6.66 15.19
C SER A 53 -2.33 5.37 14.76
N ALA A 54 -1.70 4.65 13.85
CA ALA A 54 -2.32 3.50 13.21
C ALA A 54 -2.17 2.23 14.04
N ASN A 55 -3.25 1.45 14.06
CA ASN A 55 -3.29 0.15 14.69
C ASN A 55 -4.36 -0.64 13.94
N ILE A 56 -3.96 -1.28 12.83
CA ILE A 56 -4.89 -1.87 11.87
C ILE A 56 -4.61 -3.37 11.72
N PRO A 57 -5.48 -4.23 12.30
CA PRO A 57 -5.35 -5.67 12.09
C PRO A 57 -5.84 -6.05 10.71
N TRP A 58 -5.14 -6.95 10.05
CA TRP A 58 -5.43 -7.29 8.68
C TRP A 58 -4.79 -8.63 8.30
N THR A 59 -5.45 -9.38 7.45
CA THR A 59 -4.83 -10.53 6.80
C THR A 59 -4.68 -10.15 5.33
N ILE A 60 -3.45 -10.00 4.88
CA ILE A 60 -3.23 -9.50 3.52
C ILE A 60 -3.56 -10.57 2.49
N LYS A 61 -4.15 -10.11 1.38
CA LYS A 61 -4.64 -10.96 0.31
C LYS A 61 -3.75 -10.89 -0.93
N TYR A 62 -2.58 -10.30 -0.78
CA TYR A 62 -1.67 -9.99 -1.89
C TYR A 62 -0.25 -10.00 -1.33
N ASP A 63 0.71 -10.14 -2.23
CA ASP A 63 2.11 -9.93 -1.85
C ASP A 63 2.33 -8.43 -1.73
N GLU A 64 3.02 -8.00 -0.71
CA GLU A 64 3.22 -6.57 -0.47
C GLU A 64 4.68 -6.26 -0.18
N PHE A 65 5.19 -5.24 -0.87
CA PHE A 65 6.50 -4.65 -0.60
C PHE A 65 6.25 -3.24 -0.10
N VAL A 66 6.79 -2.90 1.06
CA VAL A 66 6.59 -1.58 1.65
C VAL A 66 7.94 -0.92 1.86
N LEU A 67 8.11 0.27 1.31
CA LEU A 67 9.30 1.09 1.53
C LEU A 67 8.90 2.27 2.40
N VAL A 68 9.56 2.44 3.52
CA VAL A 68 9.30 3.59 4.41
C VAL A 68 10.03 4.81 3.84
N LEU A 69 9.28 5.87 3.58
CA LEU A 69 9.84 7.12 3.09
C LEU A 69 10.09 8.09 4.23
N GLU A 70 9.18 8.13 5.21
CA GLU A 70 9.29 9.00 6.38
C GLU A 70 8.71 8.30 7.58
N GLY A 71 9.28 8.55 8.75
CA GLY A 71 8.76 8.02 9.99
C GLY A 71 9.20 6.60 10.26
N ARG A 72 8.34 5.86 10.96
CA ARG A 72 8.63 4.49 11.35
C ARG A 72 7.38 3.64 11.21
N PHE A 73 7.54 2.47 10.63
CA PHE A 73 6.44 1.54 10.38
C PHE A 73 6.75 0.20 11.03
N THR A 74 5.80 -0.32 11.79
CA THR A 74 5.94 -1.60 12.47
C THR A 74 4.83 -2.53 12.04
N VAL A 75 5.18 -3.80 11.84
CA VAL A 75 4.24 -4.86 11.56
C VAL A 75 4.34 -5.89 12.66
N LEU A 76 3.21 -6.17 13.32
CA LEU A 76 3.15 -7.23 14.33
C LEU A 76 2.66 -8.50 13.67
N ILE A 77 3.42 -9.57 13.81
CA ILE A 77 3.06 -10.89 13.31
C ILE A 77 3.21 -11.85 14.47
N GLU A 78 2.09 -12.29 15.03
CA GLU A 78 2.07 -13.08 16.27
C GLU A 78 2.80 -12.30 17.36
N ALA A 79 3.86 -12.84 17.94
CA ALA A 79 4.60 -12.18 19.00
C ALA A 79 5.81 -11.41 18.47
N GLU A 80 5.97 -11.33 17.17
CA GLU A 80 7.13 -10.72 16.54
C GLU A 80 6.83 -9.33 16.02
N GLU A 81 7.78 -8.41 16.19
CA GLU A 81 7.66 -7.08 15.62
C GLU A 81 8.72 -6.89 14.56
N LEU A 82 8.28 -6.46 13.37
CA LEU A 82 9.18 -6.05 12.31
C LEU A 82 9.03 -4.55 12.17
N SER A 83 10.12 -3.81 12.38
CA SER A 83 10.08 -2.35 12.28
C SER A 83 11.04 -1.86 11.23
N ALA A 84 10.61 -0.85 10.49
CA ALA A 84 11.43 -0.21 9.48
C ALA A 84 11.36 1.31 9.63
N SER A 85 12.48 1.96 9.45
CA SER A 85 12.59 3.42 9.43
C SER A 85 12.82 3.88 8.00
N ALA A 86 12.93 5.20 7.79
CA ALA A 86 13.10 5.76 6.46
C ALA A 86 14.19 5.04 5.66
N MET A 87 13.88 4.72 4.43
CA MET A 87 14.75 4.02 3.47
C MET A 87 14.96 2.54 3.79
N GLU A 88 14.15 1.99 4.68
CA GLU A 88 14.12 0.55 4.92
C GLU A 88 12.80 -0.01 4.41
N ALA A 89 12.80 -1.29 4.04
CA ALA A 89 11.63 -1.93 3.45
C ALA A 89 11.26 -3.20 4.19
N ILE A 90 9.96 -3.56 4.09
CA ILE A 90 9.44 -4.80 4.66
C ILE A 90 8.78 -5.58 3.55
N TRP A 91 9.04 -6.88 3.50
CA TRP A 91 8.39 -7.79 2.57
C TRP A 91 7.32 -8.60 3.31
N LEU A 92 6.10 -8.63 2.75
CA LEU A 92 4.96 -9.33 3.36
C LEU A 92 4.29 -10.21 2.31
N PRO A 93 4.40 -11.54 2.42
CA PRO A 93 3.73 -12.44 1.47
C PRO A 93 2.23 -12.52 1.75
N ALA A 94 1.45 -12.80 0.70
CA ALA A 94 0.01 -12.99 0.82
C ALA A 94 -0.31 -14.05 1.86
N GLY A 95 -1.37 -13.82 2.61
CA GLY A 95 -1.80 -14.73 3.66
C GLY A 95 -1.28 -14.39 5.05
N THR A 96 -0.40 -13.41 5.15
CA THR A 96 0.14 -13.03 6.46
C THR A 96 -0.92 -12.33 7.29
N GLU A 97 -1.13 -12.84 8.51
CA GLU A 97 -1.99 -12.18 9.49
C GLU A 97 -1.13 -11.24 10.30
N LEU A 98 -1.51 -9.98 10.32
CA LEU A 98 -0.66 -8.97 10.91
C LEU A 98 -1.46 -7.80 11.48
N THR A 99 -0.75 -6.91 12.16
CA THR A 99 -1.29 -5.62 12.55
C THR A 99 -0.29 -4.57 12.10
N TYR A 100 -0.77 -3.60 11.32
CA TYR A 100 0.04 -2.45 10.94
C TYR A 100 0.03 -1.46 12.09
N LYS A 101 1.19 -1.00 12.51
CA LYS A 101 1.30 -0.01 13.59
C LYS A 101 2.26 1.10 13.20
N SER A 102 1.87 2.33 13.53
CA SER A 102 2.75 3.48 13.32
C SER A 102 2.17 4.69 14.01
N ASP A 103 3.02 5.46 14.67
CA ASP A 103 2.59 6.75 15.19
C ASP A 103 2.43 7.73 14.03
N LYS A 104 3.39 7.69 13.11
CA LYS A 104 3.36 8.55 11.93
C LYS A 104 4.33 7.99 10.90
N ALA A 105 3.87 7.80 9.69
CA ALA A 105 4.73 7.31 8.61
C ALA A 105 4.16 7.67 7.25
N LEU A 106 5.06 7.81 6.28
CA LEU A 106 4.73 7.88 4.87
C LEU A 106 5.41 6.70 4.21
N LEU A 107 4.63 5.86 3.55
CA LEU A 107 5.10 4.61 2.95
C LEU A 107 4.80 4.60 1.46
N LEU A 108 5.68 3.93 0.70
CA LEU A 108 5.36 3.54 -0.66
C LEU A 108 5.09 2.04 -0.63
N TYR A 109 3.94 1.62 -1.15
CA TYR A 109 3.61 0.20 -1.20
C TYR A 109 3.53 -0.27 -2.65
N ALA A 110 3.86 -1.54 -2.84
CA ALA A 110 3.63 -2.24 -4.10
C ALA A 110 2.95 -3.56 -3.76
N ILE A 111 1.81 -3.83 -4.39
CA ILE A 111 1.05 -5.05 -4.14
C ILE A 111 0.78 -5.80 -5.43
N HIS A 112 0.62 -7.12 -5.32
CA HIS A 112 0.28 -7.97 -6.46
C HIS A 112 -0.48 -9.19 -5.95
N PRO A 113 -1.67 -9.50 -6.48
CA PRO A 113 -2.37 -8.76 -7.52
C PRO A 113 -3.19 -7.61 -6.93
N THR A 114 -3.31 -6.51 -7.65
CA THR A 114 -4.06 -5.36 -7.20
C THR A 114 -5.58 -5.57 -7.27
N ASP A 115 -6.03 -6.62 -7.98
CA ASP A 115 -7.44 -6.98 -8.08
C ASP A 115 -7.84 -8.02 -7.02
N TRP A 116 -7.10 -8.08 -5.93
CA TRP A 116 -7.29 -9.09 -4.87
C TRP A 116 -8.70 -9.11 -4.32
N ALA A 117 -9.35 -7.96 -4.20
CA ALA A 117 -10.69 -7.88 -3.63
C ALA A 117 -11.72 -8.61 -4.49
N THR A 118 -11.60 -8.48 -5.82
CA THR A 118 -12.46 -9.19 -6.75
C THR A 118 -12.17 -10.68 -6.72
N ARG A 119 -10.89 -11.06 -6.67
CA ARG A 119 -10.49 -12.46 -6.60
C ARG A 119 -10.97 -13.11 -5.31
N ALA A 120 -10.91 -12.36 -4.21
CA ALA A 120 -11.27 -12.89 -2.90
C ALA A 120 -12.76 -13.20 -2.79
N SER A 121 -13.59 -12.61 -3.64
CA SER A 121 -15.03 -12.85 -3.59
C SER A 121 -15.44 -14.02 -4.46
N THR A 122 -14.53 -14.67 -5.12
CA THR A 122 -14.84 -15.87 -5.93
C THR A 122 -14.39 -17.17 -5.21
#